data_df8b77ea2034bd71990bea3d906421bd
#
_entry.id   df8b77ea2034bd71990bea3d906421bd
#
_cell.length_a   1.000
_cell.length_b   1.000
_cell.length_c   1.000
_cell.angle_alpha   90.00
_cell.angle_beta   90.00
_cell.angle_gamma   90.00
#
_symmetry.space_group_name_H-M   'P 1'
#
loop_
_entity.id
_entity.type
_entity.pdbx_description
1 polymer ?
#
loop_
_entity_poly.entity_id
_entity_poly.type
_entity_poly.pdbx_seq_one_letter_code
_entity_poly.pdbx_strand_id
1 'polypeptide(L)'
;MPPAPMPGPLTRWLSDPPPSLVFEITEAGVSLARLGPRSRLPETVVFSPLAPGAVEASPIRENVRDAEELDRALRQALEQVGPLRKKKEAALLLPDNCARMTVLEFESLPGDARERLSLLRWRLKKAVPFDSDTASLAYHVQRPAGSKSICVLI
;
A
#
# COMPACT_ATOMS: atom_id res chain seq x y z
N MET A 1 -7.45 24.18 -9.72
CA MET A 1 -7.74 23.53 -8.43
C MET A 1 -6.75 24.10 -7.42
N PRO A 2 -7.15 24.81 -6.37
CA PRO A 2 -6.21 25.31 -5.38
C PRO A 2 -5.57 24.12 -4.65
N PRO A 3 -4.27 24.19 -4.32
CA PRO A 3 -3.61 23.14 -3.54
C PRO A 3 -4.29 23.02 -2.18
N ALA A 4 -4.41 21.77 -1.69
CA ALA A 4 -4.95 21.52 -0.36
C ALA A 4 -4.15 22.32 0.68
N PRO A 5 -4.80 22.91 1.70
CA PRO A 5 -4.11 23.69 2.72
C PRO A 5 -3.07 22.81 3.41
N MET A 6 -1.84 23.29 3.44
CA MET A 6 -0.76 22.62 4.16
C MET A 6 -1.15 22.51 5.65
N PRO A 7 -1.03 21.34 6.26
CA PRO A 7 -1.33 21.19 7.67
C PRO A 7 -0.45 22.13 8.49
N GLY A 8 -1.07 22.86 9.41
CA GLY A 8 -0.37 23.78 10.31
C GLY A 8 0.66 23.05 11.21
N PRO A 9 1.58 23.77 11.85
CA PRO A 9 2.66 23.16 12.63
C PRO A 9 2.16 22.24 13.77
N LEU A 10 0.99 22.48 14.32
CA LEU A 10 0.38 21.66 15.37
C LEU A 10 -0.21 20.34 14.82
N THR A 11 -0.80 20.34 13.63
CA THR A 11 -1.30 19.12 12.97
C THR A 11 -0.17 18.24 12.50
N ARG A 12 0.99 18.82 12.18
CA ARG A 12 2.18 18.06 11.81
C ARG A 12 2.83 17.35 13.00
N TRP A 13 2.62 17.83 14.22
CA TRP A 13 3.08 17.19 15.45
C TRP A 13 2.17 16.03 15.90
N LEU A 14 0.87 16.08 15.54
CA LEU A 14 -0.12 15.04 15.81
C LEU A 14 -0.24 14.00 14.69
N SER A 15 0.45 14.17 13.55
CA SER A 15 0.50 13.16 12.50
C SER A 15 1.50 12.06 12.85
N ASP A 16 1.14 10.82 12.57
CA ASP A 16 2.05 9.69 12.72
C ASP A 16 3.35 9.95 11.95
N PRO A 17 4.50 9.64 12.56
CA PRO A 17 5.78 9.79 11.89
C PRO A 17 5.80 8.93 10.62
N PRO A 18 6.42 9.42 9.52
CA PRO A 18 6.55 8.62 8.32
C PRO A 18 7.31 7.33 8.63
N PRO A 19 6.97 6.23 7.94
CA PRO A 19 7.68 4.98 8.13
C PRO A 19 9.18 5.19 7.87
N SER A 20 10.00 4.58 8.70
CA SER A 20 11.46 4.75 8.59
C SER A 20 12.10 3.79 7.59
N LEU A 21 11.33 2.82 7.11
CA LEU A 21 11.72 1.86 6.09
C LEU A 21 10.69 1.86 4.98
N VAL A 22 11.17 1.75 3.76
CA VAL A 22 10.32 1.60 2.57
C VAL A 22 10.87 0.42 1.78
N PHE A 23 10.03 -0.58 1.60
CA PHE A 23 10.29 -1.71 0.70
C PHE A 23 9.59 -1.46 -0.62
N GLU A 24 10.27 -1.76 -1.71
CA GLU A 24 9.69 -1.87 -3.04
C GLU A 24 9.96 -3.27 -3.56
N ILE A 25 8.91 -3.99 -3.92
CA ILE A 25 9.01 -5.32 -4.52
C ILE A 25 8.64 -5.18 -6.00
N THR A 26 9.53 -5.63 -6.87
CA THR A 26 9.33 -5.69 -8.31
C THR A 26 9.65 -7.10 -8.82
N GLU A 27 9.36 -7.38 -10.07
CA GLU A 27 9.76 -8.64 -10.71
C GLU A 27 11.30 -8.81 -10.80
N ALA A 28 12.03 -7.69 -10.79
CA ALA A 28 13.49 -7.69 -10.87
C ALA A 28 14.17 -7.90 -9.50
N GLY A 29 13.50 -7.52 -8.40
CA GLY A 29 14.11 -7.60 -7.09
C GLY A 29 13.39 -6.79 -6.01
N VAL A 30 14.02 -6.76 -4.85
CA VAL A 30 13.59 -6.02 -3.67
C VAL A 30 14.52 -4.83 -3.46
N SER A 31 13.96 -3.63 -3.48
CA SER A 31 14.62 -2.41 -3.02
C SER A 31 14.23 -2.13 -1.57
N LEU A 32 15.17 -1.73 -0.74
CA LEU A 32 14.92 -1.31 0.63
C LEU A 32 15.61 0.03 0.88
N ALA A 33 14.81 1.03 1.26
CA ALA A 33 15.28 2.34 1.64
C ALA A 33 15.09 2.60 3.14
N ARG A 34 16.11 3.15 3.79
CA ARG A 34 16.01 3.69 5.14
C ARG A 34 15.91 5.20 5.08
N LEU A 35 14.83 5.75 5.63
CA LEU A 35 14.60 7.19 5.70
C LEU A 35 15.19 7.79 6.98
N GLY A 36 15.76 8.96 6.87
CA GLY A 36 16.27 9.70 7.99
C GLY A 36 15.17 10.19 8.93
N PRO A 37 15.45 10.33 10.24
CA PRO A 37 14.45 10.65 11.26
C PRO A 37 13.83 12.06 11.11
N ARG A 38 14.52 12.96 10.43
CA ARG A 38 14.09 14.35 10.18
C ARG A 38 13.98 14.68 8.70
N SER A 39 14.59 13.89 7.86
CA SER A 39 14.63 14.02 6.40
C SER A 39 13.72 12.96 5.81
N ARG A 40 12.88 13.31 4.86
CA ARG A 40 12.14 12.35 4.04
C ARG A 40 12.99 11.75 2.91
N LEU A 41 14.28 12.08 2.88
CA LEU A 41 15.21 11.55 1.91
C LEU A 41 15.81 10.24 2.42
N PRO A 42 16.06 9.28 1.53
CA PRO A 42 16.72 8.04 1.89
C PRO A 42 18.17 8.29 2.32
N GLU A 43 18.55 7.72 3.46
CA GLU A 43 19.95 7.70 3.94
C GLU A 43 20.72 6.52 3.35
N THR A 44 20.00 5.43 3.11
CA THR A 44 20.56 4.19 2.57
C THR A 44 19.52 3.59 1.64
N VAL A 45 19.95 3.16 0.47
CA VAL A 45 19.13 2.38 -0.48
C VAL A 45 19.95 1.16 -0.87
N VAL A 46 19.34 -0.01 -0.76
CA VAL A 46 19.94 -1.28 -1.17
C VAL A 46 19.01 -2.00 -2.14
N PHE A 47 19.55 -2.84 -2.99
CA PHE A 47 18.80 -3.66 -3.93
C PHE A 47 19.28 -5.11 -3.85
N SER A 48 18.34 -6.03 -3.74
CA SER A 48 18.57 -7.47 -3.77
C SER A 48 17.81 -8.06 -4.96
N PRO A 49 18.50 -8.63 -5.96
CA PRO A 49 17.85 -9.18 -7.12
C PRO A 49 17.03 -10.44 -6.79
N LEU A 50 15.97 -10.67 -7.57
CA LEU A 50 15.18 -11.91 -7.56
C LEU A 50 15.52 -12.75 -8.79
N ALA A 51 15.39 -14.07 -8.65
CA ALA A 51 15.41 -14.96 -9.79
C ALA A 51 14.22 -14.64 -10.72
N PRO A 52 14.40 -14.73 -12.05
CA PRO A 52 13.32 -14.49 -13.00
C PRO A 52 12.10 -15.37 -12.71
N GLY A 53 10.92 -14.74 -12.65
CA GLY A 53 9.65 -15.44 -12.38
C GLY A 53 9.35 -15.73 -10.91
N ALA A 54 10.21 -15.34 -9.95
CA ALA A 54 9.93 -15.48 -8.53
C ALA A 54 8.76 -14.61 -8.08
N VAL A 55 8.62 -13.44 -8.68
CA VAL A 55 7.49 -12.53 -8.53
C VAL A 55 6.97 -12.15 -9.91
N GLU A 56 5.67 -12.24 -10.11
CA GLU A 56 4.98 -11.82 -11.33
C GLU A 56 3.82 -10.89 -10.97
N ALA A 57 3.84 -9.64 -11.43
CA ALA A 57 2.78 -8.70 -11.18
C ALA A 57 1.50 -9.08 -11.93
N SER A 58 0.44 -9.42 -11.23
CA SER A 58 -0.84 -9.82 -11.81
C SER A 58 -2.02 -9.41 -10.91
N PRO A 59 -3.09 -8.83 -11.47
CA PRO A 59 -4.28 -8.49 -10.70
C PRO A 59 -5.23 -9.68 -10.49
N ILE A 60 -4.95 -10.84 -11.11
CA ILE A 60 -5.87 -11.99 -11.13
C ILE A 60 -5.22 -13.31 -10.72
N ARG A 61 -3.92 -13.33 -10.49
CA ARG A 61 -3.17 -14.51 -10.09
C ARG A 61 -2.29 -14.18 -8.89
N GLU A 62 -1.88 -15.22 -8.18
CA GLU A 62 -0.90 -15.08 -7.11
C GLU A 62 0.39 -14.44 -7.65
N ASN A 63 0.86 -13.42 -6.96
CA ASN A 63 2.01 -12.62 -7.42
C ASN A 63 3.35 -13.23 -6.97
N VAL A 64 3.39 -13.89 -5.83
CA VAL A 64 4.59 -14.56 -5.32
C VAL A 64 4.57 -16.01 -5.79
N ARG A 65 5.49 -16.34 -6.71
CA ARG A 65 5.63 -17.69 -7.27
C ARG A 65 6.66 -18.51 -6.50
N ASP A 66 7.68 -17.85 -6.00
CA ASP A 66 8.74 -18.44 -5.18
C ASP A 66 8.89 -17.62 -3.89
N ALA A 67 8.26 -18.10 -2.82
CA ALA A 67 8.27 -17.44 -1.52
C ALA A 67 9.64 -17.56 -0.83
N GLU A 68 10.40 -18.63 -1.08
CA GLU A 68 11.72 -18.83 -0.48
C GLU A 68 12.73 -17.84 -1.07
N GLU A 69 12.66 -17.65 -2.39
CA GLU A 69 13.50 -16.68 -3.09
C GLU A 69 13.18 -15.25 -2.67
N LEU A 70 11.89 -14.90 -2.51
CA LEU A 70 11.49 -13.59 -2.00
C LEU A 70 11.97 -13.37 -0.55
N ASP A 71 11.83 -14.36 0.33
CA ASP A 71 12.33 -14.30 1.71
C ASP A 71 13.85 -14.12 1.75
N ARG A 72 14.58 -14.84 0.91
CA ARG A 72 16.03 -14.69 0.75
C ARG A 72 16.41 -13.26 0.38
N ALA A 73 15.75 -12.69 -0.64
CA ALA A 73 16.03 -11.34 -1.12
C ALA A 73 15.70 -10.27 -0.06
N LEU A 74 14.58 -10.44 0.65
CA LEU A 74 14.19 -9.56 1.77
C LEU A 74 15.21 -9.59 2.89
N ARG A 75 15.69 -10.78 3.31
CA ARG A 75 16.72 -10.92 4.36
C ARG A 75 18.01 -10.27 3.92
N GLN A 76 18.46 -10.52 2.71
CA GLN A 76 19.68 -9.92 2.16
C GLN A 76 19.59 -8.38 2.15
N ALA A 77 18.47 -7.81 1.74
CA ALA A 77 18.28 -6.36 1.78
C ALA A 77 18.31 -5.81 3.23
N LEU A 78 17.68 -6.51 4.17
CA LEU A 78 17.67 -6.13 5.59
C LEU A 78 19.07 -6.16 6.20
N GLU A 79 19.87 -7.17 5.91
CA GLU A 79 21.26 -7.27 6.37
C GLU A 79 22.13 -6.12 5.88
N GLN A 80 21.96 -5.72 4.60
CA GLN A 80 22.71 -4.61 4.01
C GLN A 80 22.32 -3.25 4.61
N VAL A 81 21.06 -3.03 4.98
CA VAL A 81 20.62 -1.78 5.62
C VAL A 81 21.15 -1.67 7.06
N GLY A 82 21.53 -2.80 7.68
CA GLY A 82 22.09 -2.84 9.00
C GLY A 82 21.04 -2.79 10.13
N PRO A 83 21.46 -2.61 11.40
CA PRO A 83 20.60 -2.80 12.54
C PRO A 83 19.39 -1.86 12.55
N LEU A 84 18.22 -2.45 12.72
CA LEU A 84 16.96 -1.73 12.83
C LEU A 84 16.67 -1.41 14.30
N ARG A 85 16.24 -0.19 14.58
CA ARG A 85 15.72 0.16 15.91
C ARG A 85 14.41 -0.59 16.15
N LYS A 86 14.18 -1.05 17.39
CA LYS A 86 13.00 -1.80 17.79
C LYS A 86 11.72 -1.03 17.44
N LYS A 87 10.70 -1.76 16.95
CA LYS A 87 9.35 -1.29 16.54
C LYS A 87 9.40 -0.16 15.51
N LYS A 88 9.45 -0.52 14.26
CA LYS A 88 9.31 0.44 13.15
C LYS A 88 8.22 -0.02 12.21
N GLU A 89 7.38 0.90 11.85
CA GLU A 89 6.49 0.76 10.71
C GLU A 89 7.32 0.82 9.43
N ALA A 90 6.93 0.03 8.46
CA ALA A 90 7.49 0.03 7.13
C ALA A 90 6.40 0.31 6.11
N ALA A 91 6.72 1.06 5.07
CA ALA A 91 5.89 1.15 3.88
C ALA A 91 6.30 0.04 2.90
N LEU A 92 5.31 -0.50 2.21
CA LEU A 92 5.50 -1.45 1.12
C LEU A 92 4.95 -0.84 -0.16
N LEU A 93 5.81 -0.75 -1.18
CA LEU A 93 5.46 -0.37 -2.53
C LEU A 93 5.36 -1.64 -3.37
N LEU A 94 4.25 -1.81 -4.05
CA LEU A 94 4.00 -2.93 -4.95
C LEU A 94 3.84 -2.41 -6.38
N PRO A 95 4.11 -3.22 -7.41
CA PRO A 95 3.83 -2.87 -8.78
C PRO A 95 2.33 -2.57 -8.99
N ASP A 96 2.02 -1.61 -9.84
CA ASP A 96 0.63 -1.20 -10.12
C ASP A 96 -0.27 -2.36 -10.54
N ASN A 97 0.30 -3.35 -11.24
CA ASN A 97 -0.43 -4.53 -11.69
C ASN A 97 -0.76 -5.55 -10.57
N CYS A 98 -0.20 -5.40 -9.37
CA CYS A 98 -0.52 -6.28 -8.23
C CYS A 98 -1.84 -5.93 -7.56
N ALA A 99 -2.38 -4.74 -7.82
CA ALA A 99 -3.62 -4.26 -7.23
C ALA A 99 -4.52 -3.63 -8.29
N ARG A 100 -5.82 -3.74 -8.07
CA ARG A 100 -6.80 -3.01 -8.87
C ARG A 100 -7.42 -1.92 -8.00
N MET A 101 -7.27 -0.68 -8.44
CA MET A 101 -7.95 0.45 -7.81
C MET A 101 -9.21 0.82 -8.59
N THR A 102 -10.28 1.10 -7.86
CA THR A 102 -11.53 1.62 -8.44
C THR A 102 -12.16 2.63 -7.50
N VAL A 103 -12.94 3.54 -8.05
CA VAL A 103 -13.72 4.50 -7.29
C VAL A 103 -15.19 4.13 -7.40
N LEU A 104 -15.83 3.95 -6.27
CA LEU A 104 -17.27 3.73 -6.19
C LEU A 104 -17.94 4.94 -5.54
N GLU A 105 -19.10 5.31 -6.06
CA GLU A 105 -19.91 6.39 -5.51
C GLU A 105 -21.12 5.83 -4.76
N PHE A 106 -21.41 6.44 -3.60
CA PHE A 106 -22.52 6.09 -2.74
C PHE A 106 -23.21 7.36 -2.26
N GLU A 107 -24.52 7.30 -2.11
CA GLU A 107 -25.29 8.35 -1.44
C GLU A 107 -25.11 8.27 0.08
N SER A 108 -25.00 7.06 0.60
CA SER A 108 -24.75 6.79 2.01
C SER A 108 -23.92 5.53 2.21
N LEU A 109 -23.18 5.47 3.30
CA LEU A 109 -22.43 4.27 3.71
C LEU A 109 -22.85 3.85 5.11
N PRO A 110 -22.89 2.54 5.39
CA PRO A 110 -23.11 2.03 6.74
C PRO A 110 -22.09 2.59 7.74
N GLY A 111 -22.52 2.85 8.96
CA GLY A 111 -21.62 3.25 10.06
C GLY A 111 -20.74 2.11 10.54
N ASP A 112 -21.28 0.90 10.54
CA ASP A 112 -20.54 -0.30 10.93
C ASP A 112 -19.52 -0.71 9.85
N ALA A 113 -18.32 -1.06 10.31
CA ALA A 113 -17.21 -1.40 9.41
C ALA A 113 -17.43 -2.72 8.66
N ARG A 114 -18.09 -3.70 9.27
CA ARG A 114 -18.36 -5.01 8.65
C ARG A 114 -19.45 -4.90 7.59
N GLU A 115 -20.52 -4.18 7.89
CA GLU A 115 -21.59 -3.91 6.92
C GLU A 115 -21.06 -3.12 5.73
N ARG A 116 -20.21 -2.14 6.00
CA ARG A 116 -19.54 -1.36 4.94
C ARG A 116 -18.68 -2.25 4.05
N LEU A 117 -17.84 -3.11 4.65
CA LEU A 117 -16.99 -4.02 3.89
C LEU A 117 -17.83 -4.99 3.04
N SER A 118 -18.93 -5.51 3.58
CA SER A 118 -19.85 -6.39 2.86
C SER A 118 -20.50 -5.68 1.67
N LEU A 119 -20.93 -4.43 1.85
CA LEU A 119 -21.50 -3.62 0.77
C LEU A 119 -20.47 -3.36 -0.34
N LEU A 120 -19.22 -3.02 0.04
CA LEU A 120 -18.14 -2.79 -0.92
C LEU A 120 -17.81 -4.05 -1.72
N ARG A 121 -17.69 -5.21 -1.05
CA ARG A 121 -17.48 -6.50 -1.74
C ARG A 121 -18.61 -6.82 -2.72
N TRP A 122 -19.86 -6.60 -2.30
CA TRP A 122 -21.02 -6.85 -3.16
C TRP A 122 -20.99 -5.96 -4.43
N ARG A 123 -20.61 -4.70 -4.30
CA ARG A 123 -20.48 -3.79 -5.45
C ARG A 123 -19.32 -4.19 -6.35
N LEU A 124 -18.19 -4.61 -5.77
CA LEU A 124 -17.00 -5.03 -6.51
C LEU A 124 -17.23 -6.29 -7.34
N LYS A 125 -18.05 -7.25 -6.89
CA LYS A 125 -18.35 -8.47 -7.65
C LYS A 125 -18.79 -8.22 -9.10
N LYS A 126 -19.37 -7.04 -9.36
CA LYS A 126 -19.78 -6.64 -10.71
C LYS A 126 -18.72 -5.83 -11.48
N ALA A 127 -17.69 -5.38 -10.79
CA ALA A 127 -16.70 -4.46 -11.35
C ALA A 127 -15.33 -5.10 -11.59
N VAL A 128 -15.07 -6.25 -11.00
CA VAL A 128 -13.76 -6.93 -11.11
C VAL A 128 -13.90 -8.30 -11.75
N PRO A 129 -12.88 -8.77 -12.51
CA PRO A 129 -12.92 -10.05 -13.22
C PRO A 129 -12.46 -11.25 -12.36
N PHE A 130 -12.31 -11.07 -11.05
CA PHE A 130 -11.87 -12.09 -10.10
C PHE A 130 -12.79 -12.15 -8.89
N ASP A 131 -12.65 -13.20 -8.07
CA ASP A 131 -13.47 -13.35 -6.87
C ASP A 131 -13.07 -12.36 -5.79
N SER A 132 -13.94 -11.35 -5.56
CA SER A 132 -13.73 -10.34 -4.54
C SER A 132 -13.86 -10.86 -3.11
N ASP A 133 -14.39 -12.06 -2.89
CA ASP A 133 -14.56 -12.61 -1.54
C ASP A 133 -13.22 -13.14 -1.00
N THR A 134 -12.36 -13.64 -1.87
CA THR A 134 -11.01 -14.14 -1.53
C THR A 134 -9.93 -13.06 -1.60
N ALA A 135 -10.19 -11.94 -2.28
CA ALA A 135 -9.23 -10.86 -2.43
C ALA A 135 -9.03 -10.06 -1.13
N SER A 136 -7.78 -9.64 -0.90
CA SER A 136 -7.50 -8.60 0.10
C SER A 136 -8.09 -7.28 -0.36
N LEU A 137 -8.83 -6.60 0.52
CA LEU A 137 -9.52 -5.36 0.20
C LEU A 137 -9.17 -4.28 1.21
N ALA A 138 -8.65 -3.16 0.70
CA ALA A 138 -8.48 -1.94 1.46
C ALA A 138 -9.31 -0.83 0.81
N TYR A 139 -9.80 0.12 1.59
CA TYR A 139 -10.58 1.23 1.05
C TYR A 139 -10.35 2.52 1.83
N HIS A 140 -10.52 3.63 1.12
CA HIS A 140 -10.48 4.97 1.70
C HIS A 140 -11.74 5.75 1.32
N VAL A 141 -12.41 6.33 2.31
CA VAL A 141 -13.65 7.09 2.14
C VAL A 141 -13.33 8.58 2.00
N GLN A 142 -13.76 9.18 0.92
CA GLN A 142 -13.63 10.61 0.66
C GLN A 142 -15.01 11.24 0.53
N ARG A 143 -15.15 12.46 1.07
CA ARG A 143 -16.33 13.29 0.91
C ARG A 143 -15.91 14.59 0.23
N PRO A 144 -16.04 14.68 -1.11
CA PRO A 144 -15.70 15.89 -1.82
C PRO A 144 -16.53 17.07 -1.31
N ALA A 145 -15.89 18.22 -1.11
CA ALA A 145 -16.59 19.42 -0.68
C ALA A 145 -17.68 19.82 -1.70
N GLY A 146 -18.90 20.06 -1.20
CA GLY A 146 -20.05 20.42 -2.05
C GLY A 146 -20.74 19.25 -2.76
N SER A 147 -20.25 18.02 -2.62
CA SER A 147 -20.90 16.82 -3.16
C SER A 147 -21.79 16.14 -2.11
N LYS A 148 -22.94 15.63 -2.56
CA LYS A 148 -23.78 14.73 -1.76
C LYS A 148 -23.26 13.29 -1.81
N SER A 149 -22.43 12.96 -2.80
CA SER A 149 -21.89 11.62 -3.01
C SER A 149 -20.66 11.38 -2.14
N ILE A 150 -20.54 10.16 -1.63
CA ILE A 150 -19.38 9.66 -0.93
C ILE A 150 -18.56 8.83 -1.93
N CYS A 151 -17.32 9.23 -2.17
CA CYS A 151 -16.41 8.48 -3.02
C CYS A 151 -15.61 7.50 -2.17
N VAL A 152 -15.56 6.24 -2.59
CA VAL A 152 -14.76 5.20 -1.94
C VAL A 152 -13.74 4.69 -2.95
N LEU A 153 -12.48 4.95 -2.65
CA LEU A 153 -11.34 4.37 -3.36
C LEU A 153 -11.05 3.00 -2.75
N ILE A 154 -11.01 1.98 -3.59
CA ILE A 154 -10.81 0.57 -3.20
C ILE A 154 -9.62 0.02 -3.94
#